data_f806e29f36a689661eb7e7536f8e1c38
#
_entry.id   f806e29f36a689661eb7e7536f8e1c38
#
_cell.length_a   1.000
_cell.length_b   1.000
_cell.length_c   1.000
_cell.angle_alpha   90.00
_cell.angle_beta   90.00
_cell.angle_gamma   90.00
#
_symmetry.space_group_name_H-M   'P 1'
#
loop_
_entity.id
_entity.type
_entity.pdbx_description
1 polymer ?
#
loop_
_entity_poly.entity_id
_entity_poly.type
_entity_poly.pdbx_seq_one_letter_code
_entity_poly.pdbx_strand_id
1 'polypeptide(L)'
;MQHVRIATYKQTAGTFEDLCRLIQGPGGMADVFRASPGFVAYTFADLGDGTNCSISIWTSDEAADAATAAARTWVAANIAGLGHLTEERTGRLGFVFGELAAVAA
;
A
#
# COMPACT_ATOMS: atom_id res chain seq x y z
N MET A 1 -12.54 -14.85 -4.74
CA MET A 1 -12.98 -13.58 -4.09
C MET A 1 -11.76 -12.71 -3.85
N GLN A 2 -11.88 -11.44 -4.18
CA GLN A 2 -10.79 -10.50 -3.97
C GLN A 2 -10.56 -10.21 -2.49
N HIS A 3 -9.33 -9.88 -2.16
CA HIS A 3 -8.91 -9.52 -0.80
C HIS A 3 -8.29 -8.14 -0.79
N VAL A 4 -8.37 -7.48 0.34
CA VAL A 4 -7.82 -6.14 0.55
C VAL A 4 -6.79 -6.20 1.68
N ARG A 5 -5.71 -5.43 1.51
CA ARG A 5 -4.76 -5.14 2.59
C ARG A 5 -4.85 -3.65 2.88
N ILE A 6 -5.04 -3.32 4.15
CA ILE A 6 -5.09 -1.93 4.63
C ILE A 6 -3.98 -1.77 5.66
N ALA A 7 -3.12 -0.78 5.45
CA ALA A 7 -2.01 -0.49 6.35
C ALA A 7 -1.99 0.99 6.69
N THR A 8 -1.88 1.30 7.96
CA THR A 8 -1.82 2.67 8.47
C THR A 8 -0.42 2.96 8.97
N TYR A 9 0.09 4.14 8.63
CA TYR A 9 1.44 4.59 8.98
C TYR A 9 1.38 5.92 9.70
N LYS A 10 2.33 6.14 10.59
CA LYS A 10 2.57 7.45 11.19
C LYS A 10 3.83 8.03 10.54
N GLN A 11 3.69 9.15 9.87
CA GLN A 11 4.81 9.87 9.29
C GLN A 11 5.47 10.76 10.33
N THR A 12 6.78 10.69 10.43
CA THR A 12 7.56 11.42 11.43
C THR A 12 8.54 12.42 10.83
N ALA A 13 8.78 12.34 9.52
CA ALA A 13 9.65 13.27 8.81
C ALA A 13 9.25 13.34 7.34
N GLY A 14 9.66 14.42 6.67
CA GLY A 14 9.32 14.65 5.26
C GLY A 14 7.85 15.02 5.07
N THR A 15 7.41 15.01 3.83
CA THR A 15 6.04 15.33 3.46
C THR A 15 5.33 14.12 2.88
N PHE A 16 4.00 14.19 2.80
CA PHE A 16 3.21 13.16 2.12
C PHE A 16 3.66 13.00 0.66
N GLU A 17 3.94 14.09 -0.01
CA GLU A 17 4.42 14.11 -1.40
C GLU A 17 5.76 13.40 -1.54
N ASP A 18 6.65 13.52 -0.55
CA ASP A 18 7.92 12.79 -0.52
C ASP A 18 7.68 11.29 -0.49
N LEU A 19 6.73 10.83 0.35
CA LEU A 19 6.36 9.42 0.40
C LEU A 19 5.73 8.95 -0.91
N CYS A 20 4.86 9.75 -1.52
CA CYS A 20 4.26 9.41 -2.81
C CYS A 20 5.33 9.21 -3.89
N ARG A 21 6.31 10.09 -3.95
CA ARG A 21 7.42 9.97 -4.91
C ARG A 21 8.24 8.72 -4.67
N LEU A 22 8.53 8.41 -3.41
CA LEU A 22 9.29 7.22 -3.05
C LEU A 22 8.54 5.93 -3.41
N ILE A 23 7.24 5.90 -3.11
CA ILE A 23 6.38 4.73 -3.35
C ILE A 23 6.21 4.48 -4.86
N GLN A 24 6.03 5.54 -5.64
CA GLN A 24 5.78 5.45 -7.09
C GLN A 24 7.05 5.43 -7.93
N GLY A 25 8.18 5.84 -7.39
CA GLY A 25 9.45 5.88 -8.11
C GLY A 25 10.03 4.51 -8.37
N PRO A 26 11.16 4.43 -9.12
CA PRO A 26 11.82 3.15 -9.42
C PRO A 26 12.19 2.40 -8.14
N GLY A 27 11.80 1.12 -8.09
CA GLY A 27 12.04 0.28 -6.92
C GLY A 27 11.13 0.59 -5.74
N GLY A 28 10.11 1.42 -5.92
CA GLY A 28 9.14 1.75 -4.88
C GLY A 28 8.14 0.63 -4.62
N MET A 29 7.29 0.85 -3.61
CA MET A 29 6.25 -0.12 -3.24
C MET A 29 5.32 -0.44 -4.40
N ALA A 30 5.00 0.55 -5.25
CA ALA A 30 4.14 0.34 -6.42
C ALA A 30 4.76 -0.68 -7.37
N ASP A 31 6.06 -0.60 -7.63
CA ASP A 31 6.77 -1.57 -8.45
C ASP A 31 6.77 -2.96 -7.82
N VAL A 32 7.01 -3.05 -6.51
CA VAL A 32 6.98 -4.31 -5.77
C VAL A 32 5.62 -4.97 -5.90
N PHE A 33 4.54 -4.23 -5.69
CA PHE A 33 3.18 -4.76 -5.78
C PHE A 33 2.81 -5.15 -7.21
N ARG A 34 3.16 -4.31 -8.20
CA ARG A 34 2.86 -4.60 -9.60
C ARG A 34 3.51 -5.91 -10.07
N ALA A 35 4.70 -6.21 -9.55
CA ALA A 35 5.41 -7.44 -9.86
C ALA A 35 4.92 -8.65 -9.06
N SER A 36 4.09 -8.45 -8.04
CA SER A 36 3.61 -9.53 -7.18
C SER A 36 2.41 -10.25 -7.80
N PRO A 37 2.36 -11.58 -7.74
CA PRO A 37 1.21 -12.33 -8.26
C PRO A 37 -0.10 -11.91 -7.58
N GLY A 38 -1.17 -11.78 -8.37
CA GLY A 38 -2.49 -11.46 -7.86
C GLY A 38 -2.75 -9.98 -7.59
N PHE A 39 -1.84 -9.10 -7.97
CA PHE A 39 -2.05 -7.66 -7.82
C PHE A 39 -3.22 -7.16 -8.67
N VAL A 40 -4.09 -6.33 -8.06
CA VAL A 40 -5.22 -5.70 -8.76
C VAL A 40 -5.08 -4.19 -8.76
N ALA A 41 -4.94 -3.56 -7.59
CA ALA A 41 -4.90 -2.11 -7.49
C ALA A 41 -4.22 -1.68 -6.18
N TYR A 42 -3.70 -0.45 -6.16
CA TYR A 42 -3.02 0.12 -5.01
C TYR A 42 -3.28 1.62 -4.94
N THR A 43 -3.57 2.11 -3.74
CA THR A 43 -3.72 3.54 -3.49
C THR A 43 -3.13 3.91 -2.13
N PHE A 44 -2.78 5.18 -1.97
CA PHE A 44 -2.17 5.72 -0.77
C PHE A 44 -2.80 7.07 -0.47
N ALA A 45 -3.26 7.26 0.76
CA ALA A 45 -4.02 8.44 1.15
C ALA A 45 -3.41 9.14 2.36
N ASP A 46 -3.51 10.47 2.36
CA ASP A 46 -3.18 11.31 3.51
C ASP A 46 -4.46 11.51 4.33
N LEU A 47 -4.45 11.05 5.58
CA LEU A 47 -5.59 11.17 6.48
C LEU A 47 -5.47 12.37 7.43
N GLY A 48 -4.39 13.14 7.32
CA GLY A 48 -4.12 14.25 8.21
C GLY A 48 -3.31 13.85 9.44
N ASP A 49 -2.76 14.83 10.13
CA ASP A 49 -1.99 14.66 11.38
C ASP A 49 -0.82 13.67 11.25
N GLY A 50 -0.22 13.59 10.07
CA GLY A 50 0.86 12.66 9.81
C GLY A 50 0.43 11.20 9.68
N THR A 51 -0.87 10.93 9.57
CA THR A 51 -1.40 9.57 9.40
C THR A 51 -1.65 9.30 7.93
N ASN A 52 -1.10 8.22 7.42
CA ASN A 52 -1.26 7.80 6.02
C ASN A 52 -1.88 6.41 5.98
N CYS A 53 -2.62 6.13 4.92
CA CYS A 53 -3.27 4.83 4.73
C CYS A 53 -2.93 4.27 3.36
N SER A 54 -2.48 3.02 3.34
CA SER A 54 -2.19 2.25 2.13
C SER A 54 -3.28 1.21 1.97
N ILE A 55 -3.90 1.15 0.78
CA ILE A 55 -4.94 0.18 0.45
C ILE A 55 -4.53 -0.53 -0.82
N SER A 56 -4.43 -1.85 -0.77
CA SER A 56 -4.13 -2.67 -1.94
C SER A 56 -5.14 -3.80 -2.08
N ILE A 57 -5.43 -4.17 -3.33
CA ILE A 57 -6.43 -5.17 -3.67
C ILE A 57 -5.74 -6.32 -4.40
N TRP A 58 -6.11 -7.55 -4.05
CA TRP A 58 -5.45 -8.79 -4.47
C TRP A 58 -6.49 -9.83 -4.87
N THR A 59 -6.10 -10.76 -5.75
CA THR A 59 -7.03 -11.79 -6.24
C THR A 59 -7.33 -12.88 -5.19
N SER A 60 -6.51 -13.02 -4.16
CA SER A 60 -6.67 -14.07 -3.14
C SER A 60 -6.05 -13.62 -1.81
N ASP A 61 -6.37 -14.34 -0.72
CA ASP A 61 -5.75 -14.10 0.58
C ASP A 61 -4.26 -14.49 0.59
N GLU A 62 -3.87 -15.52 -0.14
CA GLU A 62 -2.46 -15.90 -0.26
C GLU A 62 -1.66 -14.77 -0.92
N ALA A 63 -2.21 -14.15 -1.97
CA ALA A 63 -1.57 -13.02 -2.64
C ALA A 63 -1.45 -11.81 -1.69
N ALA A 64 -2.50 -11.52 -0.94
CA ALA A 64 -2.51 -10.43 0.04
C ALA A 64 -1.49 -10.69 1.16
N ASP A 65 -1.37 -11.91 1.65
CA ASP A 65 -0.39 -12.27 2.68
C ASP A 65 1.05 -12.17 2.18
N ALA A 66 1.31 -12.63 0.97
CA ALA A 66 2.62 -12.51 0.35
C ALA A 66 2.99 -11.03 0.14
N ALA A 67 2.03 -10.20 -0.28
CA ALA A 67 2.22 -8.78 -0.44
C ALA A 67 2.50 -8.09 0.90
N THR A 68 1.85 -8.52 1.98
CA THR A 68 2.09 -8.00 3.32
C THR A 68 3.53 -8.24 3.75
N ALA A 69 4.06 -9.43 3.51
CA ALA A 69 5.46 -9.74 3.82
C ALA A 69 6.42 -8.89 2.99
N ALA A 70 6.16 -8.75 1.69
CA ALA A 70 6.97 -7.90 0.80
C ALA A 70 6.91 -6.43 1.22
N ALA A 71 5.75 -5.94 1.61
CA ALA A 71 5.56 -4.56 2.08
C ALA A 71 6.36 -4.28 3.35
N ARG A 72 6.36 -5.19 4.30
CA ARG A 72 7.15 -5.04 5.55
C ARG A 72 8.64 -4.95 5.25
N THR A 73 9.13 -5.77 4.35
CA THR A 73 10.53 -5.74 3.94
C THR A 73 10.88 -4.40 3.29
N TRP A 74 10.05 -3.94 2.36
CA TRP A 74 10.28 -2.67 1.68
C TRP A 74 10.24 -1.47 2.63
N VAL A 75 9.25 -1.43 3.53
CA VAL A 75 9.10 -0.36 4.54
C VAL A 75 10.33 -0.30 5.43
N ALA A 76 10.80 -1.43 5.94
CA ALA A 76 11.98 -1.47 6.79
C ALA A 76 13.24 -0.96 6.07
N ALA A 77 13.35 -1.23 4.78
CA ALA A 77 14.52 -0.82 3.99
C ALA A 77 14.46 0.64 3.53
N ASN A 78 13.28 1.23 3.36
CA ASN A 78 13.14 2.50 2.65
C ASN A 78 12.47 3.62 3.45
N ILE A 79 11.67 3.32 4.47
CA ILE A 79 10.83 4.30 5.16
C ILE A 79 11.24 4.54 6.63
N ALA A 80 12.15 3.76 7.18
CA ALA A 80 12.48 3.81 8.61
C ALA A 80 12.79 5.22 9.14
N GLY A 81 13.37 6.10 8.32
CA GLY A 81 13.66 7.48 8.69
C GLY A 81 12.51 8.46 8.49
N LEU A 82 11.41 8.03 7.88
CA LEU A 82 10.28 8.89 7.50
C LEU A 82 9.00 8.57 8.26
N GLY A 83 8.88 7.38 8.82
CA GLY A 83 7.70 6.96 9.52
C GLY A 83 7.72 5.47 9.87
N HIS A 84 6.59 5.01 10.40
CA HIS A 84 6.47 3.61 10.81
C HIS A 84 5.05 3.10 10.66
N LEU A 85 4.92 1.80 10.49
CA LEU A 85 3.64 1.09 10.43
C LEU A 85 3.02 1.06 11.82
N THR A 86 1.75 1.46 11.92
CA THR A 86 1.00 1.43 13.18
C THR A 86 -0.04 0.33 13.22
N GLU A 87 -0.65 0.01 12.08
CA GLU A 87 -1.65 -1.05 12.00
C GLU A 87 -1.67 -1.63 10.59
N GLU A 88 -1.95 -2.92 10.48
CA GLU A 88 -2.14 -3.55 9.18
C GLU A 88 -3.15 -4.70 9.31
N ARG A 89 -4.05 -4.77 8.33
CA ARG A 89 -5.08 -5.80 8.26
C ARG A 89 -5.26 -6.29 6.85
N THR A 90 -5.67 -7.55 6.74
CA THR A 90 -6.14 -8.11 5.48
C THR A 90 -7.55 -8.65 5.68
N GLY A 91 -8.34 -8.68 4.61
CA GLY A 91 -9.69 -9.18 4.70
C GLY A 91 -10.28 -9.41 3.33
N ARG A 92 -11.50 -9.95 3.31
CA ARG A 92 -12.23 -10.16 2.06
C ARG A 92 -12.82 -8.84 1.59
N LEU A 93 -12.69 -8.58 0.29
CA LEU A 93 -13.31 -7.43 -0.33
C LEU A 93 -14.74 -7.79 -0.73
N GLY A 94 -15.72 -7.04 -0.23
CA GLY A 94 -17.13 -7.30 -0.52
C GLY A 94 -17.47 -7.01 -1.97
N PHE A 95 -17.17 -5.80 -2.42
CA PHE A 95 -17.35 -5.39 -3.81
C PHE A 95 -16.55 -4.11 -4.09
N VAL A 96 -16.35 -3.82 -5.37
CA VAL A 96 -15.81 -2.56 -5.84
C VAL A 96 -16.85 -1.94 -6.76
N PHE A 97 -17.19 -0.68 -6.51
CA PHE A 97 -18.12 0.06 -7.33
C PHE A 97 -17.42 1.33 -7.82
N GLY A 98 -17.40 1.53 -9.14
CA GLY A 98 -16.72 2.65 -9.75
C GLY A 98 -15.64 2.22 -10.73
N GLU A 99 -14.84 3.19 -11.17
CA GLU A 99 -13.82 2.98 -12.21
C GLU A 99 -12.41 3.05 -11.62
N LEU A 100 -11.96 1.96 -10.99
CA LEU A 100 -10.60 1.89 -10.45
C LEU A 100 -9.54 2.14 -11.52
N ALA A 101 -9.75 1.69 -12.73
CA ALA A 101 -8.81 1.90 -13.81
C ALA A 101 -8.61 3.39 -14.13
N ALA A 102 -9.66 4.19 -14.05
CA ALA A 102 -9.57 5.64 -14.27
C ALA A 102 -8.79 6.33 -13.14
N VAL A 103 -8.92 5.83 -11.91
CA VAL A 103 -8.18 6.35 -10.76
C VAL A 103 -6.69 5.98 -10.85
N ALA A 104 -6.40 4.78 -11.32
CA ALA A 104 -5.02 4.27 -11.44
C ALA A 104 -4.27 4.88 -12.63
N ALA A 105 -4.98 5.39 -13.60
CA ALA A 105 -4.37 6.03 -14.76
C ALA A 105 -3.83 7.41 -14.40
#